data_0891fc575f231a03c696477e47c8e731
#
_entry.id   0891fc575f231a03c696477e47c8e731
#
_cell.length_a   1.000
_cell.length_b   1.000
_cell.length_c   1.000
_cell.angle_alpha   90.00
_cell.angle_beta   90.00
_cell.angle_gamma   90.00
#
_symmetry.space_group_name_H-M   'P 1'
#
loop_
_entity.id
_entity.type
_entity.pdbx_description
1 polymer ?
#
loop_
_entity_poly.entity_id
_entity_poly.type
_entity_poly.pdbx_seq_one_letter_code
_entity_poly.pdbx_strand_id
1 'polypeptide(L)'
;MPRKGGSVSIITQKNEKLIQHSTSERVAICEQCGKPFTQIYRSEYDSYTSFRTCGSCRMANARGGINIAADYTPHWGQQLIHDSTARFKVIAAGARWGKDRCSIMEGIDYFIKCLNEDRGSDMVPHALWWIIAPTEKVANQNWRELTHNLPKEIVVDVSKTTRTIETVNGGVIEVHSAYDPEALVGVGLDIVTITEAARIADMEDVWSNLEARLNSPGRGLEGKGGVALINSSPLGMNYFYKMWKWGQKSTSDWDPDWESWQFTTWDNPYMAERGNQITKNGRTYRENLERRMSKNRYRQDYLAEFIADINSVFPNYERVMIKAPAGLTDEQVNEFWRKWEEPEPFETYTIGYDPASKGDGKPAIIRNSKGRVVKIDQMVGLGWDSQWDRIAFYSRLYNGASVNFGQTGIGETIGSQLIKRGLTVFPINEQGRNKEKLVDDFSIVVEQQWCEIPWSQETENQLKGYISVNRPGQSTQYHNGTDSDYDDIVSGLYFCFADFQAPALVLPGMFRMSGVVRAS
;
A
#
# COMPACT_ATOMS: atom_id res chain seq x y z
N MET A 1 54.03 -26.70 -6.90
CA MET A 1 53.74 -25.83 -5.76
C MET A 1 52.25 -25.55 -5.72
N PRO A 2 51.52 -25.91 -4.68
CA PRO A 2 50.07 -25.67 -4.60
C PRO A 2 49.84 -24.21 -4.26
N ARG A 3 48.90 -23.58 -5.00
CA ARG A 3 48.45 -22.22 -4.71
C ARG A 3 47.69 -22.22 -3.38
N LYS A 4 48.19 -21.42 -2.45
CA LYS A 4 47.56 -21.17 -1.16
C LYS A 4 46.14 -20.61 -1.37
N GLY A 5 45.16 -21.27 -0.80
CA GLY A 5 43.80 -20.76 -0.71
C GLY A 5 43.79 -19.46 0.11
N GLY A 6 43.27 -18.39 -0.50
CA GLY A 6 43.06 -17.14 0.18
C GLY A 6 42.03 -17.33 1.29
N SER A 7 42.40 -17.02 2.51
CA SER A 7 41.53 -17.03 3.67
C SER A 7 40.49 -15.90 3.53
N VAL A 8 39.22 -16.26 3.54
CA VAL A 8 38.14 -15.29 3.72
C VAL A 8 38.23 -14.73 5.12
N SER A 9 38.69 -13.48 5.28
CA SER A 9 38.65 -12.82 6.57
C SER A 9 37.21 -12.41 6.89
N ILE A 10 36.66 -13.00 7.93
CA ILE A 10 35.35 -12.67 8.47
C ILE A 10 35.53 -11.48 9.41
N ILE A 11 34.97 -10.33 9.07
CA ILE A 11 34.89 -9.21 10.00
C ILE A 11 33.61 -9.39 10.81
N THR A 12 33.71 -10.01 11.96
CA THR A 12 32.65 -10.03 12.97
C THR A 12 32.91 -8.85 13.91
N GLN A 13 32.08 -7.84 13.88
CA GLN A 13 31.63 -7.07 15.04
C GLN A 13 30.98 -5.74 14.65
N LYS A 14 29.72 -5.62 14.86
CA LYS A 14 29.01 -4.49 15.50
C LYS A 14 27.49 -4.48 15.39
N ASN A 15 26.82 -5.48 14.81
CA ASN A 15 25.36 -5.44 14.64
C ASN A 15 24.58 -6.58 15.30
N GLU A 16 25.14 -7.24 16.33
CA GLU A 16 24.47 -8.38 17.01
C GLU A 16 23.25 -7.99 17.88
N LYS A 17 22.87 -6.73 17.96
CA LYS A 17 21.77 -6.29 18.87
C LYS A 17 20.48 -5.85 18.20
N LEU A 18 20.32 -5.92 16.88
CA LEU A 18 19.18 -5.26 16.21
C LEU A 18 18.27 -6.13 15.36
N ILE A 19 18.53 -7.43 15.15
CA ILE A 19 17.68 -8.25 14.26
C ILE A 19 17.31 -9.56 14.96
N GLN A 20 16.17 -9.57 15.64
CA GLN A 20 15.43 -10.79 15.94
C GLN A 20 14.57 -11.18 14.73
N HIS A 21 15.19 -11.53 13.62
CA HIS A 21 14.59 -12.29 12.55
C HIS A 21 15.56 -13.38 12.12
N SER A 22 15.03 -14.54 11.76
CA SER A 22 15.67 -15.83 11.53
C SER A 22 16.75 -15.90 10.43
N THR A 23 17.36 -14.80 10.03
CA THR A 23 18.44 -14.74 9.06
C THR A 23 19.67 -14.09 9.69
N SER A 24 20.73 -14.86 9.89
CA SER A 24 22.02 -14.29 10.25
C SER A 24 22.74 -13.81 8.98
N GLU A 25 23.20 -12.58 9.01
CA GLU A 25 23.97 -11.97 7.95
C GLU A 25 25.46 -11.94 8.35
N ARG A 26 26.34 -12.12 7.38
CA ARG A 26 27.77 -11.86 7.55
C ARG A 26 28.29 -10.98 6.43
N VAL A 27 29.25 -10.13 6.73
CA VAL A 27 29.97 -9.35 5.73
C VAL A 27 31.15 -10.15 5.19
N ALA A 28 31.23 -10.31 3.89
CA ALA A 28 32.35 -10.92 3.19
C ALA A 28 33.04 -9.87 2.30
N ILE A 29 34.29 -10.08 2.00
CA ILE A 29 35.07 -9.23 1.09
C ILE A 29 35.03 -9.87 -0.31
N CYS A 30 34.64 -9.08 -1.31
CA CYS A 30 34.63 -9.52 -2.71
C CYS A 30 36.06 -9.85 -3.18
N GLU A 31 36.25 -11.07 -3.67
CA GLU A 31 37.58 -11.52 -4.16
C GLU A 31 38.04 -10.74 -5.41
N GLN A 32 37.10 -10.12 -6.15
CA GLN A 32 37.40 -9.41 -7.40
C GLN A 32 37.68 -7.92 -7.20
N CYS A 33 36.84 -7.20 -6.43
CA CYS A 33 36.98 -5.74 -6.27
C CYS A 33 37.38 -5.29 -4.86
N GLY A 34 37.53 -6.19 -3.91
CA GLY A 34 37.93 -5.89 -2.53
C GLY A 34 36.84 -5.19 -1.70
N LYS A 35 35.65 -4.94 -2.23
CA LYS A 35 34.56 -4.26 -1.49
C LYS A 35 33.82 -5.23 -0.59
N PRO A 36 33.37 -4.79 0.61
CA PRO A 36 32.52 -5.61 1.47
C PRO A 36 31.14 -5.84 0.83
N PHE A 37 30.57 -7.01 1.03
CA PHE A 37 29.18 -7.34 0.65
C PHE A 37 28.57 -8.30 1.66
N THR A 38 27.23 -8.30 1.77
CA THR A 38 26.50 -9.13 2.72
C THR A 38 26.24 -10.51 2.17
N GLN A 39 26.53 -11.55 2.95
CA GLN A 39 26.10 -12.92 2.73
C GLN A 39 25.04 -13.28 3.76
N ILE A 40 23.97 -13.95 3.32
CA ILE A 40 22.83 -14.32 4.15
C ILE A 40 22.89 -15.81 4.46
N TYR A 41 22.68 -16.16 5.72
CA TYR A 41 22.48 -17.54 6.13
C TYR A 41 21.08 -17.98 5.77
N ARG A 42 20.96 -19.09 5.05
CA ARG A 42 19.69 -19.72 4.72
C ARG A 42 19.54 -20.98 5.57
N SER A 43 18.63 -20.93 6.54
CA SER A 43 18.34 -22.07 7.41
C SER A 43 17.82 -23.30 6.64
N GLU A 44 17.19 -23.08 5.49
CA GLU A 44 16.69 -24.13 4.61
C GLU A 44 17.81 -24.99 3.98
N TYR A 45 19.01 -24.44 3.86
CA TYR A 45 20.17 -25.11 3.24
C TYR A 45 21.35 -25.24 4.20
N ASP A 46 21.17 -24.87 5.49
CA ASP A 46 22.20 -24.86 6.52
C ASP A 46 23.54 -24.23 6.06
N SER A 47 23.46 -23.19 5.24
CA SER A 47 24.62 -22.54 4.64
C SER A 47 24.41 -21.07 4.35
N TYR A 48 25.51 -20.31 4.39
CA TYR A 48 25.54 -18.97 3.81
C TYR A 48 25.57 -19.06 2.28
N THR A 49 25.03 -18.01 1.61
CA THR A 49 25.17 -17.89 0.15
C THR A 49 26.63 -18.04 -0.23
N SER A 50 26.94 -18.98 -1.11
CA SER A 50 28.32 -19.40 -1.46
C SER A 50 29.09 -18.41 -2.35
N PHE A 51 28.59 -17.19 -2.51
CA PHE A 51 29.21 -16.20 -3.38
C PHE A 51 30.53 -15.68 -2.81
N ARG A 52 31.58 -15.73 -3.64
CA ARG A 52 32.91 -15.17 -3.34
C ARG A 52 33.10 -13.77 -3.88
N THR A 53 32.19 -13.32 -4.77
CA THR A 53 32.19 -12.01 -5.40
C THR A 53 30.89 -11.26 -5.10
N CYS A 54 30.96 -9.94 -4.96
CA CYS A 54 29.79 -9.09 -4.78
C CYS A 54 28.88 -9.13 -6.04
N GLY A 55 27.61 -8.70 -5.88
CA GLY A 55 26.65 -8.67 -6.97
C GLY A 55 27.15 -7.94 -8.21
N SER A 56 27.77 -6.76 -8.02
CA SER A 56 28.33 -5.95 -9.11
C SER A 56 29.40 -6.71 -9.91
N CYS A 57 30.31 -7.42 -9.23
CA CYS A 57 31.34 -8.19 -9.90
C CYS A 57 30.79 -9.42 -10.61
N ARG A 58 29.79 -10.09 -10.04
CA ARG A 58 29.10 -11.19 -10.73
C ARG A 58 28.38 -10.73 -11.99
N MET A 59 27.71 -9.59 -11.90
CA MET A 59 27.06 -8.98 -13.07
C MET A 59 28.10 -8.59 -14.15
N ALA A 60 29.22 -7.98 -13.76
CA ALA A 60 30.29 -7.63 -14.71
C ALA A 60 30.89 -8.88 -15.38
N ASN A 61 31.12 -9.97 -14.64
CA ASN A 61 31.63 -11.22 -15.19
C ASN A 61 30.63 -11.88 -16.17
N ALA A 62 29.34 -11.83 -15.86
CA ALA A 62 28.28 -12.36 -16.74
C ALA A 62 28.14 -11.58 -18.05
N ARG A 63 28.62 -10.34 -18.11
CA ARG A 63 28.47 -9.40 -19.23
C ARG A 63 29.68 -9.25 -20.14
N GLY A 64 30.68 -10.09 -20.00
CA GLY A 64 31.88 -10.01 -20.86
C GLY A 64 32.65 -8.70 -20.73
N GLY A 65 32.57 -8.01 -19.59
CA GLY A 65 33.37 -6.82 -19.27
C GLY A 65 32.67 -5.46 -19.44
N ILE A 66 31.42 -5.39 -19.85
CA ILE A 66 30.65 -4.12 -19.83
C ILE A 66 30.25 -3.82 -18.38
N ASN A 67 30.83 -2.80 -17.78
CA ASN A 67 30.53 -2.39 -16.39
C ASN A 67 29.26 -1.53 -16.37
N ILE A 68 28.09 -2.14 -16.27
CA ILE A 68 26.79 -1.49 -16.44
C ILE A 68 26.33 -0.76 -15.19
N ALA A 69 26.90 -1.03 -14.03
CA ALA A 69 26.42 -0.43 -12.81
C ALA A 69 27.54 -0.20 -11.80
N ALA A 70 28.40 0.78 -12.09
CA ALA A 70 29.35 1.24 -11.08
C ALA A 70 28.66 1.67 -9.76
N ASP A 71 27.36 2.05 -9.84
CA ASP A 71 26.61 2.61 -8.70
C ASP A 71 25.41 1.76 -8.23
N TYR A 72 25.19 0.55 -8.76
CA TYR A 72 24.14 -0.35 -8.31
C TYR A 72 24.71 -1.53 -7.52
N THR A 73 24.37 -1.54 -6.23
CA THR A 73 24.64 -2.68 -5.36
C THR A 73 23.30 -3.23 -4.89
N PRO A 74 22.87 -4.40 -5.37
CA PRO A 74 21.61 -5.01 -4.94
C PRO A 74 21.72 -5.37 -3.45
N HIS A 75 20.68 -5.07 -2.69
CA HIS A 75 20.54 -5.66 -1.38
C HIS A 75 20.13 -7.13 -1.49
N TRP A 76 20.14 -7.87 -0.39
CA TRP A 76 19.97 -9.33 -0.37
C TRP A 76 18.69 -9.81 -1.11
N GLY A 77 17.54 -9.13 -0.92
CA GLY A 77 16.30 -9.51 -1.58
C GLY A 77 16.35 -9.30 -3.10
N GLN A 78 16.97 -8.21 -3.56
CA GLN A 78 17.19 -7.97 -5.00
C GLN A 78 18.16 -8.99 -5.58
N GLN A 79 19.17 -9.38 -4.81
CA GLN A 79 20.12 -10.40 -5.24
C GLN A 79 19.46 -11.75 -5.48
N LEU A 80 18.46 -12.15 -4.66
CA LEU A 80 17.70 -13.39 -4.88
C LEU A 80 17.01 -13.39 -6.25
N ILE A 81 16.49 -12.24 -6.67
CA ILE A 81 15.82 -12.10 -7.95
C ILE A 81 16.82 -12.17 -9.11
N HIS A 82 17.99 -11.52 -8.95
CA HIS A 82 19.07 -11.56 -9.94
C HIS A 82 19.71 -12.95 -10.08
N ASP A 83 19.70 -13.74 -9.02
CA ASP A 83 20.25 -15.12 -9.04
C ASP A 83 19.26 -16.13 -9.63
N SER A 84 17.98 -15.79 -9.75
CA SER A 84 16.98 -16.67 -10.33
C SER A 84 17.15 -16.83 -11.84
N THR A 85 16.90 -18.04 -12.31
CA THR A 85 16.88 -18.40 -13.75
C THR A 85 15.46 -18.56 -14.29
N ALA A 86 14.44 -18.30 -13.47
CA ALA A 86 13.05 -18.39 -13.91
C ALA A 86 12.78 -17.43 -15.06
N ARG A 87 11.97 -17.88 -15.99
CA ARG A 87 11.57 -17.14 -17.17
C ARG A 87 10.65 -15.98 -16.81
N PHE A 88 9.72 -16.21 -15.89
CA PHE A 88 8.76 -15.23 -15.41
C PHE A 88 8.96 -14.97 -13.91
N LYS A 89 9.33 -13.75 -13.57
CA LYS A 89 9.68 -13.35 -12.21
C LYS A 89 8.64 -12.38 -11.66
N VAL A 90 7.99 -12.71 -10.54
CA VAL A 90 6.95 -11.88 -9.92
C VAL A 90 7.40 -11.37 -8.54
N ILE A 91 7.44 -10.07 -8.38
CA ILE A 91 7.95 -9.40 -7.17
C ILE A 91 6.81 -8.66 -6.48
N ALA A 92 6.26 -9.23 -5.43
CA ALA A 92 5.33 -8.57 -4.53
C ALA A 92 6.14 -7.87 -3.42
N ALA A 93 6.20 -6.54 -3.43
CA ALA A 93 7.04 -5.86 -2.45
C ALA A 93 6.41 -4.56 -1.92
N GLY A 94 6.67 -4.29 -0.64
CA GLY A 94 6.21 -3.09 0.04
C GLY A 94 6.80 -1.79 -0.55
N ALA A 95 6.18 -0.68 -0.20
CA ALA A 95 6.62 0.64 -0.64
C ALA A 95 8.10 0.89 -0.27
N ARG A 96 8.87 1.47 -1.19
CA ARG A 96 10.30 1.78 -0.99
C ARG A 96 11.24 0.56 -0.81
N TRP A 97 10.77 -0.65 -1.08
CA TRP A 97 11.65 -1.81 -1.10
C TRP A 97 12.70 -1.76 -2.23
N GLY A 98 12.40 -1.08 -3.34
CA GLY A 98 13.31 -0.95 -4.49
C GLY A 98 12.98 -1.89 -5.64
N LYS A 99 11.73 -2.35 -5.75
CA LYS A 99 11.25 -3.29 -6.78
C LYS A 99 11.43 -2.79 -8.20
N ASP A 100 11.10 -1.52 -8.49
CA ASP A 100 11.21 -0.94 -9.84
C ASP A 100 12.68 -0.90 -10.30
N ARG A 101 13.57 -0.41 -9.42
CA ARG A 101 15.02 -0.40 -9.70
C ARG A 101 15.56 -1.80 -9.92
N CYS A 102 15.15 -2.78 -9.10
CA CYS A 102 15.53 -4.18 -9.27
C CYS A 102 15.13 -4.70 -10.65
N SER A 103 13.87 -4.51 -11.05
CA SER A 103 13.35 -4.96 -12.33
C SER A 103 14.03 -4.27 -13.52
N ILE A 104 14.29 -2.96 -13.44
CA ILE A 104 15.00 -2.24 -14.50
C ILE A 104 16.45 -2.74 -14.63
N MET A 105 17.15 -2.96 -13.53
CA MET A 105 18.53 -3.45 -13.56
C MET A 105 18.64 -4.88 -14.09
N GLU A 106 17.70 -5.75 -13.71
CA GLU A 106 17.58 -7.10 -14.28
C GLU A 106 17.27 -7.06 -15.77
N GLY A 107 16.34 -6.18 -16.18
CA GLY A 107 16.00 -5.97 -17.58
C GLY A 107 17.19 -5.47 -18.41
N ILE A 108 17.97 -4.52 -17.89
CA ILE A 108 19.20 -4.04 -18.54
C ILE A 108 20.19 -5.19 -18.74
N ASP A 109 20.40 -6.02 -17.71
CA ASP A 109 21.31 -7.15 -17.76
C ASP A 109 20.90 -8.17 -18.86
N TYR A 110 19.64 -8.54 -18.86
CA TYR A 110 19.10 -9.48 -19.84
C TYR A 110 19.13 -8.89 -21.26
N PHE A 111 18.75 -7.62 -21.41
CA PHE A 111 18.75 -6.92 -22.69
C PHE A 111 20.15 -6.88 -23.34
N ILE A 112 21.19 -6.60 -22.55
CA ILE A 112 22.56 -6.60 -23.05
C ILE A 112 23.00 -8.01 -23.48
N LYS A 113 22.58 -9.03 -22.76
CA LYS A 113 22.83 -10.42 -23.20
C LYS A 113 22.19 -10.68 -24.56
N CYS A 114 20.94 -10.25 -24.75
CA CYS A 114 20.25 -10.36 -26.05
C CYS A 114 20.90 -9.54 -27.16
N LEU A 115 21.45 -8.35 -26.86
CA LEU A 115 22.20 -7.54 -27.85
C LEU A 115 23.48 -8.21 -28.35
N ASN A 116 24.11 -9.00 -27.51
CA ASN A 116 25.38 -9.68 -27.82
C ASN A 116 25.17 -11.08 -28.43
N GLU A 117 23.94 -11.52 -28.55
CA GLU A 117 23.62 -12.82 -29.14
C GLU A 117 23.67 -12.75 -30.65
N ASP A 118 24.44 -13.67 -31.27
CA ASP A 118 24.43 -13.84 -32.72
C ASP A 118 23.17 -14.63 -33.15
N ARG A 119 22.16 -13.90 -33.58
CA ARG A 119 20.87 -14.48 -34.00
C ARG A 119 20.82 -14.97 -35.44
N GLY A 120 21.94 -14.93 -36.13
CA GLY A 120 22.25 -15.71 -37.33
C GLY A 120 21.38 -15.53 -38.55
N SER A 121 20.49 -14.56 -38.67
CA SER A 121 19.86 -14.14 -39.94
C SER A 121 18.83 -13.02 -39.79
N ASP A 122 18.45 -12.44 -40.93
CA ASP A 122 17.46 -11.38 -41.12
C ASP A 122 16.01 -11.69 -40.65
N MET A 123 15.78 -12.88 -40.09
CA MET A 123 14.44 -13.36 -39.74
C MET A 123 13.96 -12.98 -38.32
N VAL A 124 14.85 -12.67 -37.40
CA VAL A 124 14.48 -12.23 -36.06
C VAL A 124 14.97 -10.79 -35.84
N PRO A 125 14.07 -9.82 -35.68
CA PRO A 125 14.46 -8.48 -35.38
C PRO A 125 15.33 -8.42 -34.12
N HIS A 126 16.19 -7.41 -34.05
CA HIS A 126 17.04 -7.11 -32.93
C HIS A 126 16.34 -7.20 -31.55
N ALA A 127 17.11 -7.23 -30.48
CA ALA A 127 16.57 -7.33 -29.12
C ALA A 127 15.49 -6.26 -28.85
N LEU A 128 14.33 -6.68 -28.37
CA LEU A 128 13.22 -5.76 -28.09
C LEU A 128 12.74 -5.92 -26.64
N TRP A 129 12.75 -4.81 -25.93
CA TRP A 129 12.32 -4.72 -24.52
C TRP A 129 11.22 -3.69 -24.34
N TRP A 130 10.07 -4.15 -23.83
CA TRP A 130 8.98 -3.25 -23.42
C TRP A 130 8.89 -3.11 -21.91
N ILE A 131 8.71 -1.87 -21.45
CA ILE A 131 8.44 -1.54 -20.05
C ILE A 131 7.01 -1.01 -19.98
N ILE A 132 6.14 -1.72 -19.27
CA ILE A 132 4.71 -1.42 -19.18
C ILE A 132 4.39 -0.86 -17.80
N ALA A 133 3.63 0.22 -17.75
CA ALA A 133 3.21 0.89 -16.54
C ALA A 133 1.70 1.18 -16.54
N PRO A 134 1.00 1.22 -15.38
CA PRO A 134 -0.45 1.45 -15.34
C PRO A 134 -0.87 2.84 -15.82
N THR A 135 0.01 3.84 -15.73
CA THR A 135 -0.31 5.23 -16.08
C THR A 135 0.89 5.93 -16.70
N GLU A 136 0.64 7.00 -17.46
CA GLU A 136 1.66 7.87 -18.01
C GLU A 136 2.64 8.42 -16.95
N LYS A 137 2.16 8.71 -15.76
CA LYS A 137 2.99 9.19 -14.65
C LYS A 137 4.00 8.13 -14.20
N VAL A 138 3.59 6.89 -14.08
CA VAL A 138 4.47 5.77 -13.72
C VAL A 138 5.40 5.42 -14.88
N ALA A 139 4.92 5.44 -16.14
CA ALA A 139 5.74 5.27 -17.32
C ALA A 139 6.89 6.30 -17.37
N ASN A 140 6.60 7.57 -17.07
CA ASN A 140 7.63 8.61 -16.98
C ASN A 140 8.62 8.40 -15.82
N GLN A 141 8.23 7.76 -14.72
CA GLN A 141 9.16 7.37 -13.65
C GLN A 141 10.10 6.26 -14.13
N ASN A 142 9.56 5.22 -14.76
CA ASN A 142 10.34 4.13 -15.35
C ASN A 142 11.32 4.64 -16.41
N TRP A 143 10.87 5.56 -17.26
CA TRP A 143 11.71 6.21 -18.25
C TRP A 143 12.94 6.90 -17.63
N ARG A 144 12.74 7.62 -16.53
CA ARG A 144 13.86 8.28 -15.82
C ARG A 144 14.81 7.27 -15.20
N GLU A 145 14.27 6.22 -14.57
CA GLU A 145 15.07 5.16 -13.96
C GLU A 145 15.88 4.41 -15.03
N LEU A 146 15.24 4.06 -16.16
CA LEU A 146 15.91 3.43 -17.29
C LEU A 146 17.03 4.30 -17.85
N THR A 147 16.74 5.55 -18.22
CA THR A 147 17.71 6.46 -18.86
C THR A 147 18.87 6.85 -17.94
N HIS A 148 18.65 6.80 -16.62
CA HIS A 148 19.71 7.04 -15.63
C HIS A 148 20.68 5.85 -15.50
N ASN A 149 20.16 4.63 -15.61
CA ASN A 149 20.95 3.41 -15.35
C ASN A 149 21.44 2.70 -16.61
N LEU A 150 20.89 3.03 -17.78
CA LEU A 150 21.31 2.42 -19.04
C LEU A 150 22.72 2.90 -19.42
N PRO A 151 23.67 2.00 -19.76
CA PRO A 151 25.00 2.40 -20.21
C PRO A 151 24.93 3.26 -21.47
N LYS A 152 25.60 4.41 -21.43
CA LYS A 152 25.60 5.36 -22.56
C LYS A 152 26.26 4.78 -23.80
N GLU A 153 27.18 3.86 -23.60
CA GLU A 153 27.98 3.22 -24.65
C GLU A 153 27.13 2.37 -25.61
N ILE A 154 25.97 1.90 -25.15
CA ILE A 154 25.05 1.11 -26.00
C ILE A 154 23.95 1.96 -26.63
N VAL A 155 23.80 3.23 -26.26
CA VAL A 155 22.72 4.11 -26.75
C VAL A 155 23.12 4.78 -28.06
N VAL A 156 22.29 4.63 -29.10
CA VAL A 156 22.45 5.28 -30.42
C VAL A 156 21.55 6.49 -30.54
N ASP A 157 20.25 6.33 -30.23
CA ASP A 157 19.29 7.45 -30.28
C ASP A 157 18.27 7.36 -29.14
N VAL A 158 17.70 8.52 -28.78
CA VAL A 158 16.72 8.64 -27.68
C VAL A 158 15.57 9.55 -28.09
N SER A 159 14.40 9.00 -28.29
CA SER A 159 13.15 9.74 -28.47
C SER A 159 12.40 9.88 -27.14
N LYS A 160 12.40 11.09 -26.57
CA LYS A 160 11.66 11.38 -25.33
C LYS A 160 10.16 11.42 -25.54
N THR A 161 9.70 11.77 -26.75
CA THR A 161 8.28 11.89 -27.07
C THR A 161 7.61 10.54 -27.13
N THR A 162 8.26 9.56 -27.78
CA THR A 162 7.77 8.18 -27.88
C THR A 162 8.28 7.30 -26.75
N ARG A 163 9.22 7.77 -25.94
CA ARG A 163 9.94 7.00 -24.91
C ARG A 163 10.59 5.74 -25.48
N THR A 164 11.30 5.94 -26.60
CA THR A 164 12.02 4.89 -27.32
C THR A 164 13.51 5.16 -27.22
N ILE A 165 14.31 4.13 -26.98
CA ILE A 165 15.76 4.13 -27.04
C ILE A 165 16.20 3.12 -28.11
N GLU A 166 16.91 3.60 -29.10
CA GLU A 166 17.63 2.76 -30.06
C GLU A 166 19.04 2.49 -29.55
N THR A 167 19.47 1.24 -29.66
CA THR A 167 20.76 0.81 -29.15
C THR A 167 21.65 0.25 -30.26
N VAL A 168 22.93 0.06 -29.95
CA VAL A 168 23.85 -0.66 -30.84
C VAL A 168 23.27 -2.03 -31.20
N ASN A 169 23.69 -2.58 -32.34
CA ASN A 169 23.14 -3.82 -32.90
C ASN A 169 21.62 -3.79 -33.15
N GLY A 170 21.03 -2.58 -33.30
CA GLY A 170 19.63 -2.38 -33.65
C GLY A 170 18.61 -2.79 -32.56
N GLY A 171 19.03 -2.99 -31.32
CA GLY A 171 18.11 -3.25 -30.22
C GLY A 171 17.27 -2.01 -29.88
N VAL A 172 16.04 -2.25 -29.40
CA VAL A 172 15.08 -1.19 -29.06
C VAL A 172 14.49 -1.41 -27.68
N ILE A 173 14.39 -0.32 -26.90
CA ILE A 173 13.70 -0.28 -25.60
C ILE A 173 12.57 0.72 -25.68
N GLU A 174 11.36 0.33 -25.31
CA GLU A 174 10.17 1.19 -25.33
C GLU A 174 9.45 1.19 -23.99
N VAL A 175 8.93 2.35 -23.57
CA VAL A 175 8.16 2.49 -22.33
C VAL A 175 6.73 2.89 -22.66
N HIS A 176 5.79 2.00 -22.35
CA HIS A 176 4.37 2.12 -22.64
C HIS A 176 3.51 2.28 -21.40
N SER A 177 2.32 2.86 -21.58
CA SER A 177 1.24 2.84 -20.61
C SER A 177 0.26 1.72 -20.97
N ALA A 178 -0.21 0.97 -19.97
CA ALA A 178 -1.24 -0.06 -20.15
C ALA A 178 -2.67 0.52 -20.24
N TYR A 179 -2.81 1.81 -20.53
CA TYR A 179 -4.12 2.45 -20.65
C TYR A 179 -4.96 1.88 -21.81
N ASP A 180 -4.28 1.44 -22.86
CA ASP A 180 -4.90 0.79 -24.03
C ASP A 180 -4.20 -0.56 -24.27
N PRO A 181 -4.77 -1.68 -23.79
CA PRO A 181 -4.22 -3.01 -23.99
C PRO A 181 -4.15 -3.44 -25.46
N GLU A 182 -5.05 -2.92 -26.30
CA GLU A 182 -5.07 -3.24 -27.74
C GLU A 182 -3.86 -2.63 -28.48
N ALA A 183 -3.30 -1.54 -27.97
CA ALA A 183 -2.08 -0.94 -28.51
C ALA A 183 -0.84 -1.81 -28.26
N LEU A 184 -0.91 -2.75 -27.32
CA LEU A 184 0.17 -3.67 -26.97
C LEU A 184 0.20 -4.90 -27.91
N VAL A 185 -0.09 -4.75 -29.19
CA VAL A 185 -0.08 -5.80 -30.22
C VAL A 185 1.04 -5.61 -31.25
N GLY A 186 1.50 -6.67 -31.88
CA GLY A 186 2.40 -6.64 -33.05
C GLY A 186 3.61 -7.53 -32.96
N VAL A 187 4.77 -7.00 -32.53
CA VAL A 187 6.08 -7.68 -32.64
C VAL A 187 6.35 -8.66 -31.49
N GLY A 188 7.19 -9.67 -31.74
CA GLY A 188 7.68 -10.56 -30.68
C GLY A 188 8.65 -9.84 -29.74
N LEU A 189 8.67 -10.18 -28.47
CA LEU A 189 9.44 -9.51 -27.43
C LEU A 189 10.47 -10.45 -26.79
N ASP A 190 11.64 -9.91 -26.48
CA ASP A 190 12.66 -10.60 -25.70
C ASP A 190 12.48 -10.39 -24.20
N ILE A 191 12.01 -9.21 -23.84
CA ILE A 191 11.82 -8.82 -22.44
C ILE A 191 10.56 -7.98 -22.29
N VAL A 192 9.83 -8.24 -21.24
CA VAL A 192 8.78 -7.36 -20.72
C VAL A 192 9.06 -7.06 -19.24
N THR A 193 9.03 -5.78 -18.88
CA THR A 193 9.00 -5.35 -17.48
C THR A 193 7.65 -4.71 -17.20
N ILE A 194 6.86 -5.26 -16.28
CA ILE A 194 5.56 -4.71 -15.89
C ILE A 194 5.68 -4.14 -14.49
N THR A 195 5.56 -2.83 -14.36
CA THR A 195 5.68 -2.16 -13.07
C THR A 195 4.32 -1.77 -12.52
N GLU A 196 4.14 -1.88 -11.20
CA GLU A 196 2.88 -1.65 -10.50
C GLU A 196 1.72 -2.46 -11.13
N ALA A 197 1.97 -3.72 -11.47
CA ALA A 197 1.05 -4.63 -12.17
C ALA A 197 -0.31 -4.78 -11.47
N ALA A 198 -0.35 -4.78 -10.12
CA ALA A 198 -1.59 -4.84 -9.37
C ALA A 198 -2.53 -3.63 -9.60
N ARG A 199 -2.02 -2.55 -10.21
CA ARG A 199 -2.77 -1.31 -10.49
C ARG A 199 -3.22 -1.19 -11.94
N ILE A 200 -2.91 -2.19 -12.78
CA ILE A 200 -3.40 -2.28 -14.15
C ILE A 200 -4.80 -2.92 -14.08
N ALA A 201 -5.83 -2.21 -14.57
CA ALA A 201 -7.21 -2.64 -14.45
C ALA A 201 -7.45 -3.97 -15.20
N ASP A 202 -7.03 -4.05 -16.45
CA ASP A 202 -7.25 -5.18 -17.34
C ASP A 202 -5.97 -6.02 -17.47
N MET A 203 -5.34 -6.33 -16.32
CA MET A 203 -4.04 -7.03 -16.28
C MET A 203 -4.07 -8.41 -16.93
N GLU A 204 -5.21 -9.09 -16.93
CA GLU A 204 -5.40 -10.38 -17.57
C GLU A 204 -5.25 -10.27 -19.10
N ASP A 205 -5.89 -9.29 -19.70
CA ASP A 205 -5.82 -9.04 -21.14
C ASP A 205 -4.43 -8.53 -21.54
N VAL A 206 -3.86 -7.62 -20.74
CA VAL A 206 -2.47 -7.14 -20.93
C VAL A 206 -1.49 -8.32 -20.91
N TRP A 207 -1.59 -9.20 -19.91
CA TRP A 207 -0.69 -10.36 -19.82
C TRP A 207 -0.87 -11.33 -20.99
N SER A 208 -2.10 -11.70 -21.33
CA SER A 208 -2.39 -12.59 -22.45
C SER A 208 -1.76 -12.09 -23.75
N ASN A 209 -1.87 -10.79 -24.01
CA ASN A 209 -1.25 -10.15 -25.16
C ASN A 209 0.29 -10.22 -25.12
N LEU A 210 0.90 -9.95 -23.97
CA LEU A 210 2.36 -9.92 -23.82
C LEU A 210 2.96 -11.33 -23.83
N GLU A 211 2.32 -12.28 -23.18
CA GLU A 211 2.78 -13.68 -23.14
C GLU A 211 2.87 -14.30 -24.54
N ALA A 212 1.87 -14.04 -25.39
CA ALA A 212 1.89 -14.47 -26.79
C ALA A 212 3.14 -13.96 -27.54
N ARG A 213 3.60 -12.74 -27.23
CA ARG A 213 4.78 -12.12 -27.85
C ARG A 213 6.09 -12.65 -27.31
N LEU A 214 6.14 -12.93 -26.01
CA LEU A 214 7.30 -13.58 -25.38
C LEU A 214 7.50 -15.00 -25.92
N ASN A 215 6.42 -15.65 -26.38
CA ASN A 215 6.44 -16.98 -26.99
C ASN A 215 6.71 -16.95 -28.51
N SER A 216 6.96 -15.80 -29.13
CA SER A 216 7.29 -15.69 -30.53
C SER A 216 8.59 -16.43 -30.85
N PRO A 217 8.65 -17.17 -31.99
CA PRO A 217 9.85 -17.90 -32.37
C PRO A 217 11.10 -17.03 -32.46
N GLY A 218 12.23 -17.55 -31.99
CA GLY A 218 13.52 -16.86 -32.01
C GLY A 218 13.69 -15.73 -30.98
N ARG A 219 12.71 -15.51 -30.09
CA ARG A 219 12.83 -14.54 -29.01
C ARG A 219 13.47 -15.12 -27.75
N GLY A 220 14.03 -14.23 -26.92
CA GLY A 220 14.82 -14.57 -25.74
C GLY A 220 16.19 -15.13 -26.08
N LEU A 221 16.98 -15.41 -25.08
CA LEU A 221 18.32 -16.01 -25.23
C LEU A 221 18.21 -17.42 -25.78
N GLU A 222 19.04 -17.73 -26.78
CA GLU A 222 19.07 -19.03 -27.47
C GLU A 222 17.71 -19.40 -28.09
N GLY A 223 16.84 -18.42 -28.39
CA GLY A 223 15.50 -18.64 -28.92
C GLY A 223 14.53 -19.40 -27.99
N LYS A 224 14.82 -19.43 -26.68
CA LYS A 224 14.03 -20.17 -25.68
C LYS A 224 12.76 -19.43 -25.23
N GLY A 225 12.42 -18.32 -25.86
CA GLY A 225 11.32 -17.44 -25.51
C GLY A 225 11.76 -16.27 -24.64
N GLY A 226 11.03 -15.17 -24.73
CA GLY A 226 11.29 -13.97 -23.95
C GLY A 226 10.97 -14.13 -22.47
N VAL A 227 11.46 -13.21 -21.65
CA VAL A 227 11.31 -13.20 -20.18
C VAL A 227 10.40 -12.07 -19.71
N ALA A 228 9.76 -12.25 -18.55
CA ALA A 228 8.98 -11.19 -17.91
C ALA A 228 9.46 -10.90 -16.48
N LEU A 229 9.50 -9.60 -16.16
CA LEU A 229 9.81 -9.05 -14.85
C LEU A 229 8.58 -8.27 -14.38
N ILE A 230 7.83 -8.83 -13.45
CA ILE A 230 6.52 -8.29 -13.03
C ILE A 230 6.62 -7.86 -11.57
N ASN A 231 6.39 -6.58 -11.29
CA ASN A 231 6.47 -6.09 -9.93
C ASN A 231 5.26 -5.23 -9.53
N SER A 232 4.89 -5.32 -8.28
CA SER A 232 3.89 -4.43 -7.66
C SER A 232 3.95 -4.47 -6.13
N SER A 233 3.37 -3.46 -5.48
CA SER A 233 2.80 -3.67 -4.16
C SER A 233 1.45 -4.38 -4.32
N PRO A 234 1.09 -5.35 -3.46
CA PRO A 234 -0.20 -6.01 -3.50
C PRO A 234 -1.38 -5.02 -3.50
N LEU A 235 -2.46 -5.38 -4.16
CA LEU A 235 -3.72 -4.66 -4.14
C LEU A 235 -4.87 -5.67 -4.18
N GLY A 236 -5.29 -6.16 -3.01
CA GLY A 236 -6.25 -7.24 -2.93
C GLY A 236 -5.76 -8.55 -3.53
N MET A 237 -6.69 -9.45 -3.85
CA MET A 237 -6.43 -10.73 -4.52
C MET A 237 -6.81 -10.66 -6.01
N ASN A 238 -6.27 -9.67 -6.73
CA ASN A 238 -6.51 -9.44 -8.15
C ASN A 238 -5.67 -10.36 -9.06
N TYR A 239 -5.59 -10.04 -10.36
CA TYR A 239 -4.83 -10.88 -11.30
C TYR A 239 -3.34 -10.97 -10.98
N PHE A 240 -2.73 -9.90 -10.44
CA PHE A 240 -1.34 -9.93 -9.97
C PHE A 240 -1.11 -10.97 -8.85
N TYR A 241 -2.11 -11.18 -7.96
CA TYR A 241 -2.06 -12.26 -6.98
C TYR A 241 -2.08 -13.64 -7.63
N LYS A 242 -2.88 -13.85 -8.70
CA LYS A 242 -2.87 -15.11 -9.46
C LYS A 242 -1.48 -15.36 -10.06
N MET A 243 -0.86 -14.34 -10.70
CA MET A 243 0.50 -14.45 -11.25
C MET A 243 1.53 -14.77 -10.17
N TRP A 244 1.41 -14.14 -8.99
CA TRP A 244 2.28 -14.43 -7.86
C TRP A 244 2.15 -15.89 -7.40
N LYS A 245 0.95 -16.46 -7.39
CA LYS A 245 0.70 -17.87 -7.04
C LYS A 245 1.37 -18.84 -8.01
N TRP A 246 1.44 -18.52 -9.29
CA TRP A 246 2.10 -19.37 -10.27
C TRP A 246 3.59 -19.59 -9.95
N GLY A 247 4.25 -18.63 -9.32
CA GLY A 247 5.63 -18.75 -8.87
C GLY A 247 5.83 -19.41 -7.50
N GLN A 248 4.75 -19.80 -6.82
CA GLN A 248 4.81 -20.36 -5.46
C GLN A 248 4.73 -21.89 -5.46
N LYS A 249 5.84 -22.57 -5.24
CA LYS A 249 5.94 -24.05 -5.23
C LYS A 249 4.97 -24.76 -4.26
N SER A 250 4.48 -24.03 -3.27
CA SER A 250 3.55 -24.56 -2.25
C SER A 250 2.08 -24.53 -2.68
N THR A 251 1.77 -23.95 -3.84
CA THR A 251 0.39 -23.84 -4.35
C THR A 251 0.12 -24.87 -5.43
N SER A 252 -1.16 -25.22 -5.62
CA SER A 252 -1.60 -26.07 -6.73
C SER A 252 -1.46 -25.40 -8.11
N ASP A 253 -1.30 -24.10 -8.12
CA ASP A 253 -1.23 -23.27 -9.33
C ASP A 253 0.21 -23.06 -9.81
N TRP A 254 1.20 -23.68 -9.13
CA TRP A 254 2.61 -23.53 -9.45
C TRP A 254 2.96 -23.99 -10.88
N ASP A 255 3.73 -23.15 -11.55
CA ASP A 255 4.28 -23.38 -12.88
C ASP A 255 5.82 -23.28 -12.83
N PRO A 256 6.60 -24.24 -13.38
CA PRO A 256 8.06 -24.27 -13.32
C PRO A 256 8.75 -23.10 -14.02
N ASP A 257 8.11 -22.43 -14.99
CA ASP A 257 8.65 -21.25 -15.65
C ASP A 257 8.55 -19.99 -14.77
N TRP A 258 7.78 -20.05 -13.67
CA TRP A 258 7.50 -18.93 -12.78
C TRP A 258 8.26 -19.05 -11.46
N GLU A 259 8.76 -17.92 -10.97
CA GLU A 259 9.24 -17.76 -9.59
C GLU A 259 8.75 -16.44 -9.02
N SER A 260 8.29 -16.46 -7.77
CA SER A 260 7.74 -15.27 -7.15
C SER A 260 8.23 -15.08 -5.71
N TRP A 261 8.37 -13.82 -5.34
CA TRP A 261 8.85 -13.40 -4.02
C TRP A 261 7.87 -12.40 -3.40
N GLN A 262 7.89 -12.39 -2.06
CA GLN A 262 7.17 -11.41 -1.26
C GLN A 262 8.12 -10.78 -0.26
N PHE A 263 8.23 -9.45 -0.27
CA PHE A 263 9.12 -8.69 0.60
C PHE A 263 8.39 -7.53 1.27
N THR A 264 8.61 -7.36 2.55
CA THR A 264 8.16 -6.17 3.26
C THR A 264 9.04 -4.96 2.91
N THR A 265 8.57 -3.75 3.17
CA THR A 265 9.41 -2.54 3.11
C THR A 265 10.69 -2.68 3.94
N TRP A 266 10.58 -3.40 5.06
CA TRP A 266 11.64 -3.54 6.05
C TRP A 266 12.70 -4.57 5.69
N ASP A 267 12.47 -5.35 4.63
CA ASP A 267 13.47 -6.26 4.05
C ASP A 267 14.52 -5.51 3.21
N ASN A 268 14.27 -4.24 2.89
CA ASN A 268 15.30 -3.33 2.39
C ASN A 268 16.12 -2.81 3.58
N PRO A 269 17.43 -3.09 3.67
CA PRO A 269 18.28 -2.69 4.80
C PRO A 269 18.24 -1.20 5.12
N TYR A 270 18.19 -0.34 4.10
CA TYR A 270 18.11 1.12 4.29
C TYR A 270 16.77 1.54 4.92
N MET A 271 15.68 0.85 4.55
CA MET A 271 14.37 1.11 5.12
C MET A 271 14.23 0.51 6.52
N ALA A 272 14.86 -0.64 6.79
CA ALA A 272 14.92 -1.23 8.11
C ALA A 272 15.64 -0.29 9.11
N GLU A 273 16.79 0.24 8.72
CA GLU A 273 17.52 1.23 9.53
C GLU A 273 16.66 2.48 9.80
N ARG A 274 16.05 3.04 8.75
CA ARG A 274 15.14 4.18 8.87
C ARG A 274 13.93 3.86 9.75
N GLY A 275 13.37 2.68 9.61
CA GLY A 275 12.22 2.19 10.39
C GLY A 275 12.48 2.20 11.88
N ASN A 276 13.70 1.89 12.29
CA ASN A 276 14.15 1.82 13.68
C ASN A 276 14.56 3.19 14.27
N GLN A 277 14.65 4.25 13.47
CA GLN A 277 15.01 5.58 13.97
C GLN A 277 13.94 6.13 14.91
N ILE A 278 14.37 6.54 16.11
CA ILE A 278 13.50 7.18 17.10
C ILE A 278 13.16 8.60 16.64
N THR A 279 11.89 8.90 16.60
CA THR A 279 11.35 10.21 16.22
C THR A 279 11.15 11.11 17.45
N LYS A 280 10.84 12.39 17.25
CA LYS A 280 10.68 13.38 18.33
C LYS A 280 9.65 13.01 19.40
N ASN A 281 8.71 12.13 19.10
CA ASN A 281 7.69 11.65 20.04
C ASN A 281 8.09 10.39 20.82
N GLY A 282 9.35 9.96 20.73
CA GLY A 282 9.89 8.81 21.45
C GLY A 282 9.53 7.45 20.85
N ARG A 283 8.87 7.42 19.68
CA ARG A 283 8.55 6.19 18.93
C ARG A 283 9.44 6.04 17.71
N THR A 284 9.57 4.83 17.20
CA THR A 284 10.24 4.57 15.94
C THR A 284 9.45 5.14 14.76
N TYR A 285 10.12 5.36 13.62
CA TYR A 285 9.45 5.77 12.39
C TYR A 285 8.41 4.74 11.94
N ARG A 286 8.72 3.44 12.06
CA ARG A 286 7.82 2.33 11.74
C ARG A 286 6.54 2.34 12.59
N GLU A 287 6.65 2.48 13.92
CA GLU A 287 5.50 2.58 14.83
C GLU A 287 4.61 3.80 14.51
N ASN A 288 5.24 4.93 14.14
CA ASN A 288 4.47 6.11 13.75
C ASN A 288 3.70 5.91 12.44
N LEU A 289 4.27 5.19 11.46
CA LEU A 289 3.57 4.85 10.22
C LEU A 289 2.38 3.92 10.50
N GLU A 290 2.59 2.85 11.26
CA GLU A 290 1.55 1.91 11.63
C GLU A 290 0.35 2.56 12.34
N ARG A 291 0.63 3.56 13.17
CA ARG A 291 -0.42 4.31 13.89
C ARG A 291 -1.17 5.36 13.05
N ARG A 292 -0.61 5.77 11.91
CA ARG A 292 -1.17 6.85 11.08
C ARG A 292 -2.02 6.36 9.91
N MET A 293 -2.13 5.06 9.73
CA MET A 293 -2.91 4.47 8.65
C MET A 293 -3.70 3.27 9.15
N SER A 294 -4.71 2.87 8.39
CA SER A 294 -5.47 1.68 8.70
C SER A 294 -4.57 0.44 8.67
N LYS A 295 -4.87 -0.54 9.51
CA LYS A 295 -4.09 -1.77 9.64
C LYS A 295 -3.97 -2.52 8.31
N ASN A 296 -5.05 -2.61 7.55
CA ASN A 296 -5.04 -3.26 6.24
C ASN A 296 -4.16 -2.52 5.25
N ARG A 297 -4.20 -1.19 5.24
CA ARG A 297 -3.33 -0.38 4.38
C ARG A 297 -1.85 -0.54 4.76
N TYR A 298 -1.52 -0.55 6.06
CA TYR A 298 -0.15 -0.82 6.50
C TYR A 298 0.33 -2.21 6.09
N ARG A 299 -0.50 -3.23 6.30
CA ARG A 299 -0.20 -4.61 5.90
C ARG A 299 0.03 -4.73 4.40
N GLN A 300 -0.83 -4.11 3.59
CA GLN A 300 -0.71 -4.11 2.15
C GLN A 300 0.51 -3.31 1.66
N ASP A 301 0.59 -2.02 2.05
CA ASP A 301 1.56 -1.09 1.45
C ASP A 301 2.99 -1.29 1.97
N TYR A 302 3.15 -1.73 3.23
CA TYR A 302 4.45 -1.89 3.89
C TYR A 302 4.84 -3.34 4.16
N LEU A 303 3.89 -4.22 4.46
CA LEU A 303 4.19 -5.63 4.68
C LEU A 303 3.97 -6.49 3.42
N ALA A 304 3.52 -5.89 2.33
CA ALA A 304 3.24 -6.54 1.05
C ALA A 304 2.27 -7.74 1.15
N GLU A 305 1.32 -7.69 2.07
CA GLU A 305 0.36 -8.76 2.25
C GLU A 305 -0.77 -8.67 1.21
N PHE A 306 -1.18 -9.82 0.67
CA PHE A 306 -2.38 -9.95 -0.14
C PHE A 306 -3.60 -10.11 0.78
N ILE A 307 -4.51 -9.14 0.75
CA ILE A 307 -5.66 -9.07 1.66
C ILE A 307 -6.94 -9.26 0.85
N ALA A 308 -7.74 -10.28 1.20
CA ALA A 308 -8.95 -10.63 0.46
C ALA A 308 -10.01 -9.51 0.49
N ASP A 309 -10.24 -8.93 1.65
CA ASP A 309 -11.29 -7.91 1.87
C ASP A 309 -10.71 -6.49 1.88
N ILE A 310 -9.83 -6.21 0.95
CA ILE A 310 -9.16 -4.90 0.91
C ILE A 310 -10.12 -3.75 0.62
N ASN A 311 -11.23 -4.02 -0.04
CA ASN A 311 -12.23 -3.01 -0.34
C ASN A 311 -13.06 -2.64 0.89
N SER A 312 -13.13 -3.49 1.92
CA SER A 312 -13.81 -3.16 3.18
C SER A 312 -13.05 -2.07 3.92
N VAL A 313 -13.72 -0.97 4.18
CA VAL A 313 -13.13 0.17 4.91
C VAL A 313 -13.08 -0.11 6.42
N PHE A 314 -14.04 -0.90 6.93
CA PHE A 314 -14.19 -1.20 8.36
C PHE A 314 -14.14 -2.71 8.65
N PRO A 315 -13.00 -3.40 8.45
CA PRO A 315 -12.94 -4.86 8.52
C PRO A 315 -13.17 -5.47 9.90
N ASN A 316 -13.16 -4.68 10.97
CA ASN A 316 -13.38 -5.13 12.36
C ASN A 316 -14.49 -4.35 13.07
N TYR A 317 -15.47 -3.88 12.31
CA TYR A 317 -16.57 -3.06 12.83
C TYR A 317 -17.33 -3.74 13.98
N GLU A 318 -17.42 -5.07 14.00
CA GLU A 318 -18.15 -5.81 15.04
C GLU A 318 -17.59 -5.55 16.44
N ARG A 319 -16.30 -5.23 16.55
CA ARG A 319 -15.63 -5.01 17.85
C ARG A 319 -16.02 -3.73 18.55
N VAL A 320 -16.56 -2.78 17.79
CA VAL A 320 -17.03 -1.49 18.30
C VAL A 320 -18.55 -1.41 18.38
N MET A 321 -19.26 -2.45 17.89
CA MET A 321 -20.72 -2.51 17.93
C MET A 321 -21.21 -3.00 19.31
N ILE A 322 -21.99 -2.18 19.98
CA ILE A 322 -22.55 -2.48 21.29
C ILE A 322 -23.97 -2.99 21.13
N LYS A 323 -24.24 -4.14 21.73
CA LYS A 323 -25.57 -4.76 21.82
C LYS A 323 -26.05 -4.75 23.27
N ALA A 324 -27.34 -4.62 23.47
CA ALA A 324 -27.89 -4.84 24.80
C ALA A 324 -27.55 -6.28 25.28
N PRO A 325 -27.27 -6.49 26.57
CA PRO A 325 -26.96 -7.81 27.11
C PRO A 325 -28.04 -8.84 26.77
N ALA A 326 -27.61 -10.08 26.45
CA ALA A 326 -28.54 -11.16 26.16
C ALA A 326 -29.38 -11.55 27.39
N GLY A 327 -30.63 -11.97 27.17
CA GLY A 327 -31.51 -12.45 28.22
C GLY A 327 -32.29 -11.36 28.97
N LEU A 328 -32.20 -10.10 28.54
CA LEU A 328 -33.03 -9.02 29.07
C LEU A 328 -34.44 -9.10 28.47
N THR A 329 -35.44 -8.65 29.27
CA THR A 329 -36.80 -8.37 28.75
C THR A 329 -36.81 -7.11 27.90
N ASP A 330 -37.86 -6.93 27.09
CA ASP A 330 -37.98 -5.69 26.26
C ASP A 330 -37.95 -4.41 27.10
N GLU A 331 -38.55 -4.40 28.29
CA GLU A 331 -38.49 -3.28 29.22
C GLU A 331 -37.05 -3.01 29.68
N GLN A 332 -36.30 -4.05 29.99
CA GLN A 332 -34.89 -3.92 30.42
C GLN A 332 -33.99 -3.49 29.27
N VAL A 333 -34.25 -3.93 28.04
CA VAL A 333 -33.56 -3.46 26.84
C VAL A 333 -33.82 -1.97 26.59
N ASN A 334 -35.10 -1.56 26.71
CA ASN A 334 -35.46 -0.15 26.59
C ASN A 334 -34.81 0.74 27.67
N GLU A 335 -34.76 0.25 28.91
CA GLU A 335 -34.09 0.94 30.01
C GLU A 335 -32.57 1.01 29.80
N PHE A 336 -31.94 -0.04 29.26
CA PHE A 336 -30.53 -0.07 28.89
C PHE A 336 -30.21 1.06 27.89
N TRP A 337 -30.97 1.14 26.78
CA TRP A 337 -30.75 2.18 25.77
C TRP A 337 -31.11 3.58 26.28
N ARG A 338 -32.14 3.71 27.13
CA ARG A 338 -32.48 4.99 27.75
C ARG A 338 -31.30 5.52 28.60
N LYS A 339 -30.68 4.65 29.41
CA LYS A 339 -29.47 5.01 30.18
C LYS A 339 -28.26 5.27 29.32
N TRP A 340 -28.12 4.54 28.20
CA TRP A 340 -27.04 4.76 27.25
C TRP A 340 -27.10 6.15 26.64
N GLU A 341 -28.28 6.61 26.31
CA GLU A 341 -28.54 7.94 25.69
C GLU A 341 -28.58 9.09 26.70
N GLU A 342 -28.55 8.83 28.00
CA GLU A 342 -28.64 9.85 29.03
C GLU A 342 -27.37 10.74 29.06
N PRO A 343 -27.48 12.07 28.90
CA PRO A 343 -26.32 12.94 28.89
C PRO A 343 -25.64 12.99 30.27
N GLU A 344 -24.32 12.82 30.29
CA GLU A 344 -23.50 12.95 31.49
C GLU A 344 -23.27 14.45 31.80
N PRO A 345 -23.40 14.90 33.05
CA PRO A 345 -23.08 16.27 33.44
C PRO A 345 -21.60 16.60 33.15
N PHE A 346 -21.35 17.77 32.58
CA PHE A 346 -20.01 18.28 32.23
C PHE A 346 -19.26 17.51 31.13
N GLU A 347 -19.88 16.49 30.52
CA GLU A 347 -19.33 15.81 29.35
C GLU A 347 -19.49 16.70 28.11
N THR A 348 -18.53 16.62 27.19
CA THR A 348 -18.59 17.31 25.89
C THR A 348 -19.07 16.37 24.80
N TYR A 349 -19.93 16.91 23.94
CA TYR A 349 -20.52 16.13 22.85
C TYR A 349 -20.31 16.81 21.51
N THR A 350 -20.22 15.98 20.45
CA THR A 350 -20.19 16.43 19.06
C THR A 350 -21.31 15.75 18.28
N ILE A 351 -22.00 16.49 17.43
CA ILE A 351 -23.02 16.00 16.50
C ILE A 351 -22.41 15.93 15.11
N GLY A 352 -22.42 14.76 14.47
CA GLY A 352 -22.15 14.59 13.06
C GLY A 352 -23.46 14.63 12.27
N TYR A 353 -23.56 15.50 11.26
CA TYR A 353 -24.74 15.66 10.44
C TYR A 353 -24.41 15.60 8.95
N ASP A 354 -25.05 14.67 8.23
CA ASP A 354 -24.96 14.57 6.76
C ASP A 354 -26.22 15.13 6.11
N PRO A 355 -26.19 16.39 5.63
CA PRO A 355 -27.34 17.00 4.97
C PRO A 355 -27.52 16.57 3.52
N ALA A 356 -26.48 16.07 2.88
CA ALA A 356 -26.42 15.78 1.43
C ALA A 356 -26.73 14.32 1.08
N SER A 357 -27.16 13.52 2.05
CA SER A 357 -27.49 12.11 1.88
C SER A 357 -28.47 11.90 0.73
N LYS A 358 -28.18 10.93 -0.14
CA LYS A 358 -29.04 10.54 -1.26
C LYS A 358 -30.27 9.75 -0.82
N GLY A 359 -30.26 9.24 0.43
CA GLY A 359 -31.35 8.47 1.01
C GLY A 359 -32.45 9.32 1.63
N ASP A 360 -33.47 8.64 2.13
CA ASP A 360 -34.57 9.27 2.88
C ASP A 360 -34.13 9.70 4.30
N GLY A 361 -33.02 9.17 4.80
CA GLY A 361 -32.43 9.48 6.09
C GLY A 361 -31.41 10.63 6.04
N LYS A 362 -31.44 11.50 7.03
CA LYS A 362 -30.47 12.58 7.23
C LYS A 362 -29.90 12.44 8.64
N PRO A 363 -28.87 11.60 8.85
CA PRO A 363 -28.45 11.20 10.17
C PRO A 363 -27.90 12.38 10.99
N ALA A 364 -28.35 12.47 12.23
CA ALA A 364 -27.69 13.18 13.31
C ALA A 364 -27.11 12.14 14.27
N ILE A 365 -25.79 12.09 14.36
CA ILE A 365 -25.06 11.15 15.22
C ILE A 365 -24.37 11.92 16.32
N ILE A 366 -24.63 11.57 17.57
CA ILE A 366 -24.11 12.25 18.74
C ILE A 366 -23.09 11.34 19.44
N ARG A 367 -21.88 11.83 19.67
CA ARG A 367 -20.86 11.15 20.48
C ARG A 367 -20.38 12.01 21.63
N ASN A 368 -19.90 11.37 22.69
CA ASN A 368 -19.18 12.04 23.77
C ASN A 368 -17.66 12.16 23.46
N SER A 369 -16.91 12.85 24.31
CA SER A 369 -15.46 13.05 24.15
C SER A 369 -14.65 11.76 24.20
N LYS A 370 -15.18 10.69 24.80
CA LYS A 370 -14.54 9.37 24.94
C LYS A 370 -14.72 8.47 23.72
N GLY A 371 -15.49 8.90 22.70
CA GLY A 371 -15.77 8.13 21.50
C GLY A 371 -17.04 7.28 21.58
N ARG A 372 -17.84 7.36 22.64
CA ARG A 372 -19.11 6.66 22.70
C ARG A 372 -20.17 7.41 21.89
N VAL A 373 -20.74 6.75 20.89
CA VAL A 373 -21.93 7.21 20.18
C VAL A 373 -23.15 6.97 21.07
N VAL A 374 -23.71 8.07 21.56
CA VAL A 374 -24.85 8.00 22.49
C VAL A 374 -26.19 8.01 21.77
N LYS A 375 -26.24 8.56 20.54
CA LYS A 375 -27.50 8.63 19.76
C LYS A 375 -27.21 8.56 18.26
N ILE A 376 -28.04 7.80 17.56
CA ILE A 376 -28.16 7.80 16.10
C ILE A 376 -29.63 8.10 15.78
N ASP A 377 -29.90 9.25 15.14
CA ASP A 377 -31.24 9.61 14.67
C ASP A 377 -31.18 9.91 13.19
N GLN A 378 -31.85 9.09 12.37
CA GLN A 378 -31.81 9.21 10.92
C GLN A 378 -32.73 10.29 10.35
N MET A 379 -33.64 10.85 11.15
CA MET A 379 -34.55 11.94 10.79
C MET A 379 -35.31 11.70 9.47
N VAL A 380 -35.72 10.45 9.23
CA VAL A 380 -36.43 10.04 8.01
C VAL A 380 -37.73 10.85 7.84
N GLY A 381 -37.97 11.33 6.62
CA GLY A 381 -39.19 12.05 6.26
C GLY A 381 -39.34 13.47 6.83
N LEU A 382 -38.28 13.99 7.53
CA LEU A 382 -38.33 15.34 8.07
C LEU A 382 -37.92 16.39 7.03
N GLY A 383 -38.69 17.49 6.93
CA GLY A 383 -38.28 18.67 6.18
C GLY A 383 -37.10 19.40 6.84
N TRP A 384 -36.40 20.27 6.10
CA TRP A 384 -35.18 20.95 6.52
C TRP A 384 -35.32 21.68 7.88
N ASP A 385 -36.37 22.49 8.06
CA ASP A 385 -36.55 23.21 9.33
C ASP A 385 -36.73 22.27 10.52
N SER A 386 -37.50 21.18 10.34
CA SER A 386 -37.69 20.17 11.39
C SER A 386 -36.40 19.42 11.72
N GLN A 387 -35.55 19.16 10.73
CA GLN A 387 -34.22 18.57 10.98
C GLN A 387 -33.34 19.53 11.80
N TRP A 388 -33.26 20.81 11.40
CA TRP A 388 -32.45 21.80 12.11
C TRP A 388 -32.95 22.07 13.52
N ASP A 389 -34.27 22.09 13.73
CA ASP A 389 -34.85 22.21 15.06
C ASP A 389 -34.53 20.99 15.94
N ARG A 390 -34.51 19.80 15.34
CA ARG A 390 -34.14 18.56 16.01
C ARG A 390 -32.66 18.52 16.39
N ILE A 391 -31.78 18.97 15.50
CA ILE A 391 -30.36 19.14 15.80
C ILE A 391 -30.17 20.18 16.93
N ALA A 392 -30.89 21.28 16.90
CA ALA A 392 -30.85 22.27 17.96
C ALA A 392 -31.37 21.73 19.30
N PHE A 393 -32.37 20.89 19.27
CA PHE A 393 -32.84 20.15 20.45
C PHE A 393 -31.74 19.25 21.02
N TYR A 394 -31.10 18.43 20.15
CA TYR A 394 -30.00 17.57 20.60
C TYR A 394 -28.80 18.35 21.13
N SER A 395 -28.40 19.44 20.49
CA SER A 395 -27.32 20.27 21.00
C SER A 395 -27.59 20.74 22.43
N ARG A 396 -28.82 21.24 22.69
CA ARG A 396 -29.21 21.65 24.05
C ARG A 396 -29.27 20.49 25.04
N LEU A 397 -29.78 19.32 24.62
CA LEU A 397 -29.87 18.13 25.45
C LEU A 397 -28.48 17.65 25.88
N TYR A 398 -27.54 17.66 24.94
CA TYR A 398 -26.18 17.18 25.13
C TYR A 398 -25.18 18.32 25.38
N ASN A 399 -25.46 19.11 26.41
CA ASN A 399 -24.57 20.14 26.99
C ASN A 399 -24.04 21.19 26.00
N GLY A 400 -24.80 21.56 24.99
CA GLY A 400 -24.37 22.53 23.98
C GLY A 400 -23.46 21.87 22.91
N ALA A 401 -23.73 20.63 22.55
CA ALA A 401 -22.95 19.88 21.55
C ALA A 401 -22.69 20.70 20.28
N SER A 402 -21.45 20.72 19.83
CA SER A 402 -21.06 21.30 18.53
C SER A 402 -21.54 20.43 17.37
N VAL A 403 -21.73 21.01 16.20
CA VAL A 403 -22.22 20.33 15.01
C VAL A 403 -21.18 20.34 13.90
N ASN A 404 -20.67 19.17 13.55
CA ASN A 404 -19.86 18.93 12.37
C ASN A 404 -20.79 18.50 11.22
N PHE A 405 -20.73 19.15 10.06
CA PHE A 405 -21.60 18.80 8.95
C PHE A 405 -20.92 18.89 7.59
N GLY A 406 -21.36 18.05 6.63
CA GLY A 406 -20.85 18.04 5.26
C GLY A 406 -21.17 19.34 4.52
N GLN A 407 -20.13 19.99 3.97
CA GLN A 407 -20.29 21.21 3.16
C GLN A 407 -20.35 20.86 1.69
N THR A 408 -21.52 20.49 1.18
CA THR A 408 -21.79 20.27 -0.24
C THR A 408 -22.92 21.19 -0.73
N GLY A 409 -22.74 21.84 -1.88
CA GLY A 409 -23.75 22.62 -2.59
C GLY A 409 -24.46 23.70 -1.77
N ILE A 410 -25.38 23.31 -0.89
CA ILE A 410 -26.19 24.19 -0.03
C ILE A 410 -25.60 24.44 1.39
N GLY A 411 -24.36 24.01 1.61
CA GLY A 411 -23.72 24.03 2.95
C GLY A 411 -23.69 25.40 3.64
N GLU A 412 -23.50 26.49 2.90
CA GLU A 412 -23.55 27.84 3.47
C GLU A 412 -24.94 28.19 4.04
N THR A 413 -26.00 27.76 3.37
CA THR A 413 -27.38 27.96 3.85
C THR A 413 -27.63 27.15 5.11
N ILE A 414 -27.19 25.89 5.16
CA ILE A 414 -27.34 25.00 6.32
C ILE A 414 -26.59 25.59 7.54
N GLY A 415 -25.32 25.94 7.37
CA GLY A 415 -24.53 26.56 8.42
C GLY A 415 -25.20 27.82 9.00
N SER A 416 -25.70 28.69 8.11
CA SER A 416 -26.41 29.91 8.52
C SER A 416 -27.69 29.62 9.31
N GLN A 417 -28.46 28.61 8.95
CA GLN A 417 -29.68 28.23 9.66
C GLN A 417 -29.42 27.60 11.01
N LEU A 418 -28.37 26.82 11.14
CA LEU A 418 -27.94 26.25 12.41
C LEU A 418 -27.39 27.34 13.37
N ILE A 419 -26.61 28.28 12.85
CA ILE A 419 -26.10 29.43 13.62
C ILE A 419 -27.26 30.31 14.14
N LYS A 420 -28.27 30.57 13.30
CA LYS A 420 -29.47 31.31 13.73
C LYS A 420 -30.21 30.65 14.89
N ARG A 421 -30.09 29.33 15.03
CA ARG A 421 -30.64 28.53 16.15
C ARG A 421 -29.72 28.49 17.38
N GLY A 422 -28.61 29.23 17.35
CA GLY A 422 -27.66 29.36 18.44
C GLY A 422 -26.65 28.23 18.57
N LEU A 423 -26.40 27.49 17.48
CA LEU A 423 -25.49 26.34 17.46
C LEU A 423 -24.06 26.75 17.11
N THR A 424 -23.10 26.09 17.71
CA THR A 424 -21.70 26.10 17.28
C THR A 424 -21.50 25.07 16.16
N VAL A 425 -21.10 25.51 14.97
CA VAL A 425 -21.05 24.66 13.79
C VAL A 425 -19.68 24.68 13.12
N PHE A 426 -19.28 23.52 12.58
CA PHE A 426 -18.04 23.32 11.84
C PHE A 426 -18.33 22.67 10.50
N PRO A 427 -18.30 23.44 9.40
CA PRO A 427 -18.47 22.91 8.07
C PRO A 427 -17.25 22.08 7.64
N ILE A 428 -17.46 20.89 7.11
CA ILE A 428 -16.43 19.96 6.68
C ILE A 428 -16.52 19.76 5.18
N ASN A 429 -15.45 20.05 4.48
CA ASN A 429 -15.34 19.77 3.04
C ASN A 429 -15.00 18.28 2.83
N GLU A 430 -15.89 17.54 2.17
CA GLU A 430 -15.73 16.12 1.86
C GLU A 430 -15.31 15.82 0.41
N GLN A 431 -14.78 16.78 -0.33
CA GLN A 431 -14.41 16.58 -1.72
C GLN A 431 -12.99 15.97 -1.87
N GLY A 432 -12.87 15.00 -2.76
CA GLY A 432 -11.59 14.42 -3.15
C GLY A 432 -10.79 13.86 -1.97
N ARG A 433 -9.55 14.33 -1.81
CA ARG A 433 -8.62 13.86 -0.76
C ARG A 433 -9.09 14.15 0.67
N ASN A 434 -9.98 15.11 0.87
CA ASN A 434 -10.53 15.37 2.19
C ASN A 434 -11.47 14.25 2.62
N LYS A 435 -12.29 13.70 1.71
CA LYS A 435 -13.12 12.53 2.00
C LYS A 435 -12.25 11.31 2.33
N GLU A 436 -11.18 11.07 1.57
CA GLU A 436 -10.21 10.01 1.90
C GLU A 436 -9.69 10.14 3.34
N LYS A 437 -9.28 11.34 3.71
CA LYS A 437 -8.75 11.59 5.06
C LYS A 437 -9.80 11.34 6.15
N LEU A 438 -11.03 11.82 5.98
CA LEU A 438 -12.12 11.62 6.95
C LEU A 438 -12.43 10.14 7.14
N VAL A 439 -12.51 9.39 6.06
CA VAL A 439 -12.78 7.96 6.08
C VAL A 439 -11.62 7.18 6.70
N ASP A 440 -10.37 7.50 6.31
CA ASP A 440 -9.16 6.89 6.88
C ASP A 440 -9.05 7.17 8.39
N ASP A 441 -9.27 8.41 8.83
CA ASP A 441 -9.22 8.80 10.25
C ASP A 441 -10.28 8.02 11.06
N PHE A 442 -11.51 7.90 10.56
CA PHE A 442 -12.56 7.13 11.22
C PHE A 442 -12.30 5.62 11.19
N SER A 443 -11.75 5.09 10.09
CA SER A 443 -11.32 3.69 10.01
C SER A 443 -10.29 3.34 11.10
N ILE A 444 -9.34 4.24 11.37
CA ILE A 444 -8.38 4.08 12.47
C ILE A 444 -9.10 4.05 13.83
N VAL A 445 -10.09 4.91 14.05
CA VAL A 445 -10.87 4.94 15.29
C VAL A 445 -11.57 3.59 15.53
N VAL A 446 -12.17 3.03 14.48
CA VAL A 446 -12.83 1.70 14.53
C VAL A 446 -11.82 0.58 14.78
N GLU A 447 -10.72 0.55 14.03
CA GLU A 447 -9.69 -0.49 14.17
C GLU A 447 -9.00 -0.50 15.54
N GLN A 448 -8.76 0.69 16.09
CA GLN A 448 -8.15 0.85 17.42
C GLN A 448 -9.16 0.69 18.56
N GLN A 449 -10.43 0.45 18.26
CA GLN A 449 -11.52 0.32 19.22
C GLN A 449 -11.64 1.56 20.14
N TRP A 450 -11.46 2.76 19.56
CA TRP A 450 -11.59 4.03 20.28
C TRP A 450 -13.02 4.57 20.25
N CYS A 451 -13.97 3.81 19.71
CA CYS A 451 -15.38 4.16 19.70
C CYS A 451 -16.26 3.01 20.18
N GLU A 452 -17.45 3.34 20.62
CA GLU A 452 -18.55 2.44 20.93
C GLU A 452 -19.77 2.90 20.13
N ILE A 453 -20.33 2.03 19.29
CA ILE A 453 -21.43 2.36 18.38
C ILE A 453 -22.64 1.48 18.73
N PRO A 454 -23.84 2.02 19.01
CA PRO A 454 -25.04 1.23 19.23
C PRO A 454 -25.35 0.36 18.02
N TRP A 455 -25.57 -0.93 18.27
CA TRP A 455 -25.89 -1.87 17.20
C TRP A 455 -27.32 -1.63 16.69
N SER A 456 -27.46 -1.53 15.39
CA SER A 456 -28.69 -1.79 14.67
C SER A 456 -28.36 -2.56 13.39
N GLN A 457 -29.31 -3.29 12.84
CA GLN A 457 -29.10 -4.03 11.60
C GLN A 457 -28.63 -3.12 10.46
N GLU A 458 -29.18 -1.90 10.41
CA GLU A 458 -28.84 -0.93 9.39
C GLU A 458 -27.43 -0.38 9.57
N THR A 459 -27.04 0.01 10.80
CA THR A 459 -25.66 0.45 11.11
C THR A 459 -24.65 -0.65 10.75
N GLU A 460 -24.96 -1.91 11.11
CA GLU A 460 -24.13 -3.06 10.78
C GLU A 460 -24.00 -3.22 9.26
N ASN A 461 -25.12 -3.20 8.52
CA ASN A 461 -25.11 -3.36 7.07
C ASN A 461 -24.30 -2.25 6.37
N GLN A 462 -24.44 -1.00 6.81
CA GLN A 462 -23.71 0.12 6.22
C GLN A 462 -22.20 0.04 6.52
N LEU A 463 -21.78 -0.26 7.75
CA LEU A 463 -20.36 -0.43 8.08
C LEU A 463 -19.73 -1.63 7.37
N LYS A 464 -20.44 -2.76 7.31
CA LYS A 464 -20.00 -3.97 6.61
C LYS A 464 -19.87 -3.76 5.12
N GLY A 465 -20.84 -3.09 4.53
CA GLY A 465 -20.93 -2.89 3.08
C GLY A 465 -20.07 -1.74 2.55
N TYR A 466 -19.51 -0.90 3.43
CA TYR A 466 -18.76 0.27 2.98
C TYR A 466 -17.42 -0.11 2.40
N ILE A 467 -17.24 0.15 1.11
CA ILE A 467 -16.05 -0.24 0.35
C ILE A 467 -15.35 0.95 -0.28
N SER A 468 -14.05 0.79 -0.50
CA SER A 468 -13.22 1.73 -1.25
C SER A 468 -12.92 1.18 -2.65
N VAL A 469 -13.09 2.00 -3.68
CA VAL A 469 -12.75 1.65 -5.06
C VAL A 469 -11.69 2.60 -5.58
N ASN A 470 -10.51 2.05 -5.86
CA ASN A 470 -9.39 2.79 -6.43
C ASN A 470 -9.40 2.66 -7.96
N ARG A 471 -9.54 3.77 -8.67
CA ARG A 471 -9.38 3.83 -10.12
C ARG A 471 -8.09 4.57 -10.47
N PRO A 472 -7.28 4.05 -11.42
CA PRO A 472 -6.05 4.71 -11.82
C PRO A 472 -6.28 6.16 -12.25
N GLY A 473 -5.52 7.10 -11.65
CA GLY A 473 -5.60 8.53 -11.98
C GLY A 473 -6.78 9.30 -11.37
N GLN A 474 -7.64 8.65 -10.58
CA GLN A 474 -8.74 9.27 -9.85
C GLN A 474 -8.50 9.23 -8.34
N SER A 475 -9.22 10.06 -7.57
CA SER A 475 -9.29 9.91 -6.12
C SER A 475 -10.06 8.64 -5.76
N THR A 476 -9.71 8.02 -4.62
CA THR A 476 -10.43 6.87 -4.09
C THR A 476 -11.92 7.19 -3.97
N GLN A 477 -12.76 6.35 -4.52
CA GLN A 477 -14.21 6.44 -4.38
C GLN A 477 -14.66 5.52 -3.23
N TYR A 478 -15.61 5.99 -2.46
CA TYR A 478 -16.20 5.25 -1.34
C TYR A 478 -17.71 5.15 -1.56
N HIS A 479 -18.25 3.96 -1.41
CA HIS A 479 -19.69 3.72 -1.51
C HIS A 479 -20.07 2.42 -0.79
N ASN A 480 -21.35 2.20 -0.55
CA ASN A 480 -21.84 0.92 -0.09
C ASN A 480 -21.82 -0.09 -1.26
N GLY A 481 -21.13 -1.21 -1.08
CA GLY A 481 -21.00 -2.29 -2.07
C GLY A 481 -22.08 -3.36 -1.97
N THR A 482 -23.00 -3.24 -1.01
CA THR A 482 -24.18 -4.11 -0.86
C THR A 482 -25.42 -3.48 -1.48
N ASP A 483 -26.50 -4.24 -1.64
CA ASP A 483 -27.77 -3.77 -2.23
C ASP A 483 -28.47 -2.62 -1.48
N SER A 484 -27.96 -2.18 -0.34
CA SER A 484 -28.38 -0.95 0.30
C SER A 484 -27.61 0.21 -0.31
N ASP A 485 -28.25 1.00 -1.15
CA ASP A 485 -27.67 2.16 -1.83
C ASP A 485 -27.27 3.34 -0.90
N TYR A 486 -27.36 3.15 0.43
CA TYR A 486 -27.22 4.22 1.40
C TYR A 486 -25.97 4.04 2.27
N ASP A 487 -25.22 5.12 2.43
CA ASP A 487 -24.03 5.23 3.32
C ASP A 487 -24.20 6.37 4.35
N ASP A 488 -25.43 6.75 4.61
CA ASP A 488 -25.80 7.94 5.39
C ASP A 488 -25.27 7.88 6.83
N ILE A 489 -25.42 6.72 7.51
CA ILE A 489 -24.94 6.54 8.87
C ILE A 489 -23.40 6.61 8.90
N VAL A 490 -22.72 6.02 7.91
CA VAL A 490 -21.26 6.08 7.81
C VAL A 490 -20.80 7.51 7.61
N SER A 491 -21.50 8.28 6.77
CA SER A 491 -21.21 9.70 6.56
C SER A 491 -21.39 10.51 7.83
N GLY A 492 -22.48 10.32 8.54
CA GLY A 492 -22.71 10.93 9.84
C GLY A 492 -21.64 10.56 10.88
N LEU A 493 -21.17 9.31 10.87
CA LEU A 493 -20.11 8.84 11.78
C LEU A 493 -18.79 9.53 11.48
N TYR A 494 -18.27 9.55 10.25
CA TYR A 494 -16.99 10.22 10.02
C TYR A 494 -17.05 11.74 10.23
N PHE A 495 -18.19 12.42 10.02
CA PHE A 495 -18.36 13.81 10.45
C PHE A 495 -18.34 13.93 11.98
N CYS A 496 -19.00 13.02 12.69
CA CYS A 496 -19.03 13.01 14.14
C CYS A 496 -17.64 12.82 14.76
N PHE A 497 -16.75 12.10 14.06
CA PHE A 497 -15.38 11.80 14.51
C PHE A 497 -14.31 12.69 13.88
N ALA A 498 -14.66 13.66 13.04
CA ALA A 498 -13.69 14.51 12.33
C ALA A 498 -12.75 15.31 13.25
N ASP A 499 -13.21 15.68 14.43
CA ASP A 499 -12.45 16.38 15.49
C ASP A 499 -12.00 15.48 16.63
N PHE A 500 -12.20 14.15 16.51
CA PHE A 500 -11.89 13.22 17.58
C PHE A 500 -10.38 13.08 17.77
N GLN A 501 -9.95 13.24 19.03
CA GLN A 501 -8.57 13.03 19.41
C GLN A 501 -8.42 11.68 20.11
N ALA A 502 -7.51 10.85 19.60
CA ALA A 502 -7.19 9.56 20.20
C ALA A 502 -6.86 9.73 21.70
N PRO A 503 -7.31 8.79 22.55
CA PRO A 503 -6.95 8.80 23.97
C PRO A 503 -5.44 8.88 24.12
N ALA A 504 -4.95 9.81 24.95
CA ALA A 504 -3.53 9.85 25.28
C ALA A 504 -3.17 8.55 25.98
N LEU A 505 -2.20 7.79 25.45
CA LEU A 505 -1.68 6.60 26.10
C LEU A 505 -1.06 7.01 27.44
N VAL A 506 -1.79 6.76 28.53
CA VAL A 506 -1.20 6.80 29.87
C VAL A 506 -0.28 5.58 29.96
N LEU A 507 1.02 5.79 29.75
CA LEU A 507 2.02 4.76 30.03
C LEU A 507 1.92 4.42 31.53
N PRO A 508 1.72 3.15 31.91
CA PRO A 508 1.77 2.75 33.30
C PRO A 508 3.19 3.06 33.83
N GLY A 509 3.34 4.05 34.71
CA GLY A 509 4.62 4.31 35.37
C GLY A 509 5.08 5.76 35.46
N MET A 510 4.37 6.75 34.92
CA MET A 510 4.70 8.17 35.16
C MET A 510 3.76 8.81 36.20
N PHE A 511 3.81 8.36 37.43
CA PHE A 511 3.45 9.21 38.56
C PHE A 511 4.59 10.20 38.77
N ARG A 512 4.46 11.44 38.25
CA ARG A 512 5.22 12.58 38.77
C ARG A 512 4.68 12.89 40.15
N MET A 513 5.43 12.55 41.18
CA MET A 513 5.26 13.14 42.50
C MET A 513 5.46 14.65 42.38
N SER A 514 4.38 15.42 42.39
CA SER A 514 4.45 16.86 42.63
C SER A 514 4.77 17.07 44.12
N GLY A 515 6.08 17.18 44.39
CA GLY A 515 6.54 17.65 45.70
C GLY A 515 6.16 19.11 45.90
N VAL A 516 5.21 19.36 46.77
CA VAL A 516 4.94 20.70 47.31
C VAL A 516 6.11 21.04 48.23
N VAL A 517 6.99 21.93 47.80
CA VAL A 517 7.96 22.59 48.69
C VAL A 517 7.23 23.78 49.28
N ARG A 518 6.87 23.71 50.55
CA ARG A 518 6.53 24.87 51.36
C ARG A 518 7.84 25.51 51.77
N ALA A 519 8.03 26.76 51.36
CA ALA A 519 9.05 27.62 51.93
C ALA A 519 8.60 28.08 53.32
N SER A 520 9.49 27.90 54.29
CA SER A 520 9.48 28.61 55.59
C SER A 520 10.25 29.90 55.44
#